data_72c6d58c7f885e14f93368c41d57210d
#
_entry.id   72c6d58c7f885e14f93368c41d57210d
#
_cell.length_a   1.000
_cell.length_b   1.000
_cell.length_c   1.000
_cell.angle_alpha   90.00
_cell.angle_beta   90.00
_cell.angle_gamma   90.00
#
_symmetry.space_group_name_H-M   'P 1'
#
loop_
_entity.id
_entity.type
_entity.pdbx_description
1 polymer ?
#
loop_
_entity_poly.entity_id
_entity_poly.type
_entity_poly.pdbx_seq_one_letter_code
_entity_poly.pdbx_strand_id
1 'polypeptide(L)'
;AQLLSGLYHHWVPEERILHTGLWSSELSKLAANALLAQRISSINAISAICEATGANVDEVAHACGLDRRIGPHFLRASVGFGGSCFQKDILNLSYLSESLGLPQVAEYWRQVITMNEFSKSRFAKKVVQTLFNTVTAKRLALLGFAFKKDTGDTRESPAISLCKHLSLIHISEP
;
A
#
# COMPACT_ATOMS: atom_id res chain seq x y z
N ALA A 1 16.89 21.91 18.69
CA ALA A 1 15.63 21.26 19.07
C ALA A 1 14.72 22.25 19.83
N GLN A 2 15.14 22.85 20.98
CA GLN A 2 14.29 23.72 21.80
C GLN A 2 13.70 24.93 21.06
N LEU A 3 14.49 25.65 20.26
CA LEU A 3 14.01 26.80 19.46
C LEU A 3 12.93 26.37 18.46
N LEU A 4 13.10 25.21 17.83
CA LEU A 4 12.13 24.67 16.87
C LEU A 4 10.83 24.25 17.56
N SER A 5 10.92 23.62 18.73
CA SER A 5 9.74 23.32 19.55
C SER A 5 8.96 24.56 19.92
N GLY A 6 9.64 25.62 20.32
CA GLY A 6 9.00 26.90 20.66
C GLY A 6 8.16 27.46 19.49
N LEU A 7 8.62 27.28 18.24
CA LEU A 7 7.83 27.64 17.08
C LEU A 7 6.59 26.76 16.90
N TYR A 8 6.75 25.44 17.02
CA TYR A 8 5.63 24.51 16.83
C TYR A 8 4.59 24.56 17.93
N HIS A 9 4.93 24.95 19.16
CA HIS A 9 4.00 25.13 20.27
C HIS A 9 2.82 26.07 19.97
N HIS A 10 2.95 26.96 18.98
CA HIS A 10 1.86 27.83 18.58
C HIS A 10 0.69 27.09 17.90
N TRP A 11 0.94 25.90 17.35
CA TRP A 11 -0.05 25.13 16.56
C TRP A 11 -0.19 23.68 16.99
N VAL A 12 0.80 23.14 17.70
CA VAL A 12 0.89 21.73 18.08
C VAL A 12 0.91 21.62 19.60
N PRO A 13 0.01 20.84 20.21
CA PRO A 13 0.04 20.56 21.63
C PRO A 13 1.38 19.93 22.07
N GLU A 14 1.84 20.25 23.26
CA GLU A 14 3.17 19.85 23.76
C GLU A 14 3.38 18.33 23.73
N GLU A 15 2.37 17.58 24.09
CA GLU A 15 2.37 16.11 24.11
C GLU A 15 2.55 15.46 22.72
N ARG A 16 2.43 16.25 21.65
CA ARG A 16 2.66 15.82 20.26
C ARG A 16 4.00 16.26 19.70
N ILE A 17 4.78 17.01 20.46
CA ILE A 17 6.13 17.45 20.10
C ILE A 17 7.14 16.51 20.76
N LEU A 18 7.69 15.60 19.95
CA LEU A 18 8.65 14.61 20.43
C LEU A 18 10.08 15.06 20.14
N HIS A 19 10.92 15.09 21.17
CA HIS A 19 12.35 15.28 21.04
C HIS A 19 13.05 13.94 20.98
N THR A 20 13.69 13.65 19.86
CA THR A 20 14.37 12.36 19.63
C THR A 20 15.78 12.60 19.07
N GLY A 21 16.61 11.57 19.08
CA GLY A 21 17.87 11.58 18.34
C GLY A 21 17.62 11.65 16.83
N LEU A 22 18.62 12.10 16.07
CA LEU A 22 18.53 12.31 14.62
C LEU A 22 18.05 11.05 13.89
N TRP A 23 18.71 9.92 14.10
CA TRP A 23 18.33 8.65 13.48
C TRP A 23 16.92 8.19 13.83
N SER A 24 16.50 8.36 15.09
CA SER A 24 15.14 8.03 15.51
C SER A 24 14.11 8.89 14.80
N SER A 25 14.39 10.18 14.63
CA SER A 25 13.52 11.12 13.92
C SER A 25 13.35 10.74 12.44
N GLU A 26 14.46 10.47 11.76
CA GLU A 26 14.43 10.07 10.34
C GLU A 26 13.73 8.73 10.13
N LEU A 27 14.07 7.72 10.93
CA LEU A 27 13.47 6.39 10.84
C LEU A 27 11.98 6.39 11.20
N SER A 28 11.53 7.23 12.11
CA SER A 28 10.11 7.30 12.52
C SER A 28 9.20 7.59 11.33
N LYS A 29 9.59 8.51 10.46
CA LYS A 29 8.80 8.86 9.26
C LYS A 29 8.76 7.70 8.26
N LEU A 30 9.90 7.09 7.97
CA LEU A 30 10.00 5.95 7.05
C LEU A 30 9.22 4.75 7.59
N ALA A 31 9.42 4.43 8.88
CA ALA A 31 8.75 3.32 9.55
C ALA A 31 7.22 3.50 9.57
N ALA A 32 6.72 4.70 9.86
CA ALA A 32 5.28 4.95 9.85
C ALA A 32 4.65 4.65 8.48
N ASN A 33 5.25 5.14 7.39
CA ASN A 33 4.75 4.87 6.05
C ASN A 33 4.89 3.40 5.65
N ALA A 34 5.99 2.76 6.01
CA ALA A 34 6.21 1.33 5.73
C ALA A 34 5.19 0.45 6.47
N LEU A 35 4.90 0.72 7.74
CA LEU A 35 3.90 0.00 8.53
C LEU A 35 2.48 0.20 7.96
N LEU A 36 2.13 1.41 7.53
CA LEU A 36 0.83 1.65 6.90
C LEU A 36 0.69 0.88 5.59
N ALA A 37 1.70 0.90 4.74
CA ALA A 37 1.71 0.14 3.49
C ALA A 37 1.69 -1.37 3.73
N GLN A 38 2.42 -1.87 4.74
CA GLN A 38 2.40 -3.27 5.17
C GLN A 38 0.99 -3.70 5.58
N ARG A 39 0.25 -2.90 6.33
CA ARG A 39 -1.13 -3.21 6.71
C ARG A 39 -2.04 -3.40 5.50
N ILE A 40 -1.91 -2.52 4.49
CA ILE A 40 -2.66 -2.66 3.23
C ILE A 40 -2.25 -3.95 2.49
N SER A 41 -0.96 -4.23 2.36
CA SER A 41 -0.49 -5.47 1.73
C SER A 41 -0.94 -6.71 2.50
N SER A 42 -0.95 -6.66 3.84
CA SER A 42 -1.41 -7.76 4.68
C SER A 42 -2.89 -8.07 4.48
N ILE A 43 -3.77 -7.06 4.53
CA ILE A 43 -5.20 -7.32 4.30
C ILE A 43 -5.49 -7.74 2.86
N ASN A 44 -4.73 -7.25 1.88
CA ASN A 44 -4.84 -7.69 0.50
C ASN A 44 -4.38 -9.15 0.31
N ALA A 45 -3.35 -9.60 1.03
CA ALA A 45 -2.95 -11.01 1.07
C ALA A 45 -4.06 -11.89 1.65
N ILE A 46 -4.65 -11.47 2.77
CA ILE A 46 -5.80 -12.16 3.39
C ILE A 46 -7.01 -12.19 2.43
N SER A 47 -7.25 -11.10 1.69
CA SER A 47 -8.34 -11.08 0.71
C SER A 47 -8.18 -12.13 -0.39
N ALA A 48 -6.94 -12.50 -0.74
CA ALA A 48 -6.69 -13.59 -1.68
C ALA A 48 -7.08 -14.96 -1.10
N ILE A 49 -6.84 -15.17 0.18
CA ILE A 49 -7.28 -16.37 0.89
C ILE A 49 -8.82 -16.41 1.00
N CYS A 50 -9.44 -15.27 1.31
CA CYS A 50 -10.89 -15.16 1.37
C CYS A 50 -11.54 -15.50 0.02
N GLU A 51 -11.00 -15.01 -1.09
CA GLU A 51 -11.49 -15.36 -2.42
C GLU A 51 -11.39 -16.86 -2.72
N ALA A 52 -10.32 -17.52 -2.28
CA ALA A 52 -10.13 -18.96 -2.48
C ALA A 52 -11.03 -19.84 -1.60
N THR A 53 -11.44 -19.33 -0.44
CA THR A 53 -12.24 -20.07 0.54
C THR A 53 -13.73 -19.70 0.54
N GLY A 54 -14.10 -18.63 -0.17
CA GLY A 54 -15.45 -18.06 -0.13
C GLY A 54 -15.72 -17.20 1.11
N ALA A 55 -14.71 -16.90 1.93
CA ALA A 55 -14.85 -16.02 3.09
C ALA A 55 -15.01 -14.55 2.67
N ASN A 56 -15.64 -13.76 3.55
CA ASN A 56 -15.79 -12.31 3.36
C ASN A 56 -14.64 -11.56 4.04
N VAL A 57 -13.82 -10.88 3.25
CA VAL A 57 -12.65 -10.14 3.76
C VAL A 57 -13.04 -8.97 4.66
N ASP A 58 -14.21 -8.33 4.45
CA ASP A 58 -14.66 -7.23 5.30
C ASP A 58 -15.04 -7.72 6.70
N GLU A 59 -15.63 -8.92 6.81
CA GLU A 59 -15.90 -9.56 8.10
C GLU A 59 -14.60 -9.93 8.83
N VAL A 60 -13.62 -10.49 8.12
CA VAL A 60 -12.31 -10.81 8.69
C VAL A 60 -11.60 -9.54 9.15
N ALA A 61 -11.59 -8.49 8.32
CA ALA A 61 -10.99 -7.20 8.66
C ALA A 61 -11.67 -6.55 9.86
N HIS A 62 -13.01 -6.63 9.94
CA HIS A 62 -13.77 -6.13 11.08
C HIS A 62 -13.42 -6.89 12.37
N ALA A 63 -13.43 -8.21 12.33
CA ALA A 63 -13.09 -9.04 13.49
C ALA A 63 -11.68 -8.78 14.00
N CYS A 64 -10.68 -8.72 13.08
CA CYS A 64 -9.31 -8.36 13.44
C CYS A 64 -9.20 -6.94 13.99
N GLY A 65 -9.96 -6.00 13.43
CA GLY A 65 -9.94 -4.59 13.84
C GLY A 65 -10.52 -4.32 15.22
N LEU A 66 -11.33 -5.23 15.77
CA LEU A 66 -11.85 -5.15 17.16
C LEU A 66 -10.76 -5.40 18.22
N ASP A 67 -9.69 -6.11 17.87
CA ASP A 67 -8.53 -6.23 18.77
C ASP A 67 -7.81 -4.87 18.84
N ARG A 68 -7.76 -4.29 20.06
CA ARG A 68 -7.14 -2.98 20.30
C ARG A 68 -5.66 -2.92 19.91
N ARG A 69 -4.95 -4.05 19.89
CA ARG A 69 -3.54 -4.15 19.48
C ARG A 69 -3.38 -3.98 17.97
N ILE A 70 -4.41 -4.36 17.21
CA ILE A 70 -4.45 -4.24 15.75
C ILE A 70 -5.14 -2.94 15.35
N GLY A 71 -6.36 -2.70 15.83
CA GLY A 71 -7.19 -1.57 15.47
C GLY A 71 -7.73 -1.61 14.03
N PRO A 72 -8.80 -0.86 13.71
CA PRO A 72 -9.52 -0.99 12.44
C PRO A 72 -8.89 -0.23 11.26
N HIS A 73 -7.92 0.63 11.50
CA HIS A 73 -7.38 1.51 10.45
C HIS A 73 -6.47 0.75 9.48
N PHE A 74 -6.54 1.09 8.18
CA PHE A 74 -5.74 0.50 7.10
C PHE A 74 -5.95 -1.02 6.90
N LEU A 75 -7.12 -1.54 7.28
CA LEU A 75 -7.52 -2.94 7.06
C LEU A 75 -8.58 -3.10 5.96
N ARG A 76 -8.76 -2.14 5.09
CA ARG A 76 -9.68 -2.26 3.97
C ARG A 76 -8.94 -2.85 2.77
N ALA A 77 -9.40 -4.00 2.28
CA ALA A 77 -8.88 -4.62 1.07
C ALA A 77 -9.14 -3.74 -0.16
N SER A 78 -8.19 -3.72 -1.07
CA SER A 78 -8.20 -2.86 -2.26
C SER A 78 -7.37 -3.48 -3.39
N VAL A 79 -7.35 -2.83 -4.55
CA VAL A 79 -6.47 -3.22 -5.67
C VAL A 79 -4.99 -3.10 -5.30
N GLY A 80 -4.66 -2.22 -4.37
CA GLY A 80 -3.31 -1.95 -3.90
C GLY A 80 -3.16 -0.51 -3.45
N PHE A 81 -2.03 -0.18 -2.86
CA PHE A 81 -1.67 1.20 -2.56
C PHE A 81 -0.93 1.85 -3.72
N GLY A 82 -1.03 3.17 -3.80
CA GLY A 82 -0.29 4.03 -4.72
C GLY A 82 0.24 5.27 -4.00
N GLY A 83 0.53 6.31 -4.77
CA GLY A 83 1.12 7.56 -4.28
C GLY A 83 2.64 7.50 -4.18
N SER A 84 3.26 8.67 -4.21
CA SER A 84 4.72 8.80 -4.27
C SER A 84 5.46 8.44 -2.98
N CYS A 85 4.75 8.28 -1.85
CA CYS A 85 5.40 8.13 -0.54
C CYS A 85 5.64 6.67 -0.15
N PHE A 86 4.63 5.80 -0.20
CA PHE A 86 4.73 4.46 0.36
C PHE A 86 5.82 3.62 -0.30
N GLN A 87 5.79 3.51 -1.62
CA GLN A 87 6.79 2.72 -2.34
C GLN A 87 8.20 3.29 -2.17
N LYS A 88 8.34 4.61 -2.30
CA LYS A 88 9.62 5.29 -2.13
C LYS A 88 10.21 5.10 -0.73
N ASP A 89 9.39 5.23 0.31
CA ASP A 89 9.86 5.10 1.69
C ASP A 89 10.22 3.65 2.03
N ILE A 90 9.49 2.66 1.51
CA ILE A 90 9.84 1.24 1.66
C ILE A 90 11.15 0.91 0.94
N LEU A 91 11.33 1.39 -0.30
CA LEU A 91 12.57 1.20 -1.04
C LEU A 91 13.77 1.84 -0.33
N ASN A 92 13.58 3.04 0.23
CA ASN A 92 14.59 3.71 1.01
C ASN A 92 14.95 2.94 2.28
N LEU A 93 13.94 2.43 2.99
CA LEU A 93 14.14 1.59 4.19
C LEU A 93 14.86 0.28 3.83
N SER A 94 14.54 -0.33 2.70
CA SER A 94 15.22 -1.52 2.18
C SER A 94 16.66 -1.25 1.83
N TYR A 95 16.94 -0.16 1.12
CA TYR A 95 18.28 0.26 0.77
C TYR A 95 19.12 0.56 2.02
N LEU A 96 18.56 1.29 2.98
CA LEU A 96 19.21 1.58 4.25
C LEU A 96 19.56 0.29 5.00
N SER A 97 18.63 -0.66 5.05
CA SER A 97 18.86 -1.96 5.68
C SER A 97 20.02 -2.73 5.03
N GLU A 98 20.10 -2.73 3.70
CA GLU A 98 21.23 -3.35 2.98
C GLU A 98 22.54 -2.66 3.28
N SER A 99 22.57 -1.33 3.27
CA SER A 99 23.79 -0.56 3.56
C SER A 99 24.32 -0.76 4.98
N LEU A 100 23.44 -1.16 5.90
CA LEU A 100 23.78 -1.50 7.29
C LEU A 100 24.07 -2.99 7.49
N GLY A 101 24.15 -3.79 6.42
CA GLY A 101 24.42 -5.23 6.49
C GLY A 101 23.25 -6.08 7.02
N LEU A 102 22.01 -5.63 6.82
CA LEU A 102 20.78 -6.30 7.28
C LEU A 102 19.94 -6.80 6.09
N PRO A 103 20.44 -7.75 5.26
CA PRO A 103 19.76 -8.15 4.03
C PRO A 103 18.38 -8.79 4.29
N GLN A 104 18.20 -9.52 5.40
CA GLN A 104 16.91 -10.13 5.75
C GLN A 104 15.84 -9.06 6.05
N VAL A 105 16.23 -7.94 6.69
CA VAL A 105 15.33 -6.81 6.96
C VAL A 105 14.97 -6.10 5.66
N ALA A 106 15.94 -5.91 4.77
CA ALA A 106 15.71 -5.34 3.45
C ALA A 106 14.70 -6.17 2.64
N GLU A 107 14.88 -7.49 2.64
CA GLU A 107 13.99 -8.41 1.94
C GLU A 107 12.58 -8.40 2.53
N TYR A 108 12.44 -8.38 3.85
CA TYR A 108 11.14 -8.28 4.51
C TYR A 108 10.34 -7.05 4.01
N TRP A 109 10.97 -5.89 3.93
CA TRP A 109 10.30 -4.69 3.46
C TRP A 109 10.00 -4.72 1.95
N ARG A 110 10.87 -5.33 1.13
CA ARG A 110 10.59 -5.53 -0.30
C ARG A 110 9.35 -6.38 -0.53
N GLN A 111 9.11 -7.39 0.32
CA GLN A 111 7.92 -8.24 0.19
C GLN A 111 6.60 -7.46 0.33
N VAL A 112 6.60 -6.33 1.02
CA VAL A 112 5.42 -5.44 1.06
C VAL A 112 5.09 -4.89 -0.32
N ILE A 113 6.10 -4.49 -1.10
CA ILE A 113 5.92 -4.02 -2.48
C ILE A 113 5.54 -5.19 -3.39
N THR A 114 6.22 -6.31 -3.29
CA THR A 114 5.92 -7.54 -4.06
C THR A 114 4.46 -7.95 -3.88
N MET A 115 3.94 -7.93 -2.65
CA MET A 115 2.54 -8.23 -2.36
C MET A 115 1.59 -7.19 -2.95
N ASN A 116 1.99 -5.92 -2.97
CA ASN A 116 1.20 -4.86 -3.61
C ASN A 116 1.08 -5.07 -5.13
N GLU A 117 2.16 -5.40 -5.81
CA GLU A 117 2.15 -5.73 -7.24
C GLU A 117 1.36 -7.01 -7.55
N PHE A 118 1.49 -8.04 -6.70
CA PHE A 118 0.64 -9.23 -6.78
C PHE A 118 -0.85 -8.87 -6.70
N SER A 119 -1.25 -7.99 -5.78
CA SER A 119 -2.64 -7.59 -5.61
C SER A 119 -3.20 -6.88 -6.85
N LYS A 120 -2.41 -5.98 -7.47
CA LYS A 120 -2.77 -5.30 -8.72
C LYS A 120 -2.95 -6.29 -9.87
N SER A 121 -1.98 -7.18 -10.04
CA SER A 121 -1.99 -8.22 -11.08
C SER A 121 -3.14 -9.21 -10.89
N ARG A 122 -3.41 -9.64 -9.64
CA ARG A 122 -4.55 -10.50 -9.31
C ARG A 122 -5.88 -9.87 -9.70
N PHE A 123 -6.07 -8.59 -9.40
CA PHE A 123 -7.29 -7.87 -9.78
C PHE A 123 -7.46 -7.78 -11.30
N ALA A 124 -6.37 -7.50 -12.04
CA ALA A 124 -6.41 -7.50 -13.50
C ALA A 124 -6.82 -8.87 -14.06
N LYS A 125 -6.25 -9.96 -13.54
CA LYS A 125 -6.64 -11.32 -13.91
C LYS A 125 -8.10 -11.61 -13.62
N LYS A 126 -8.61 -11.17 -12.46
CA LYS A 126 -10.03 -11.32 -12.10
C LYS A 126 -10.96 -10.60 -13.07
N VAL A 127 -10.60 -9.39 -13.51
CA VAL A 127 -11.35 -8.67 -14.54
C VAL A 127 -11.43 -9.48 -15.83
N VAL A 128 -10.30 -10.00 -16.31
CA VAL A 128 -10.25 -10.83 -17.54
C VAL A 128 -11.09 -12.09 -17.39
N GLN A 129 -10.97 -12.81 -16.28
CA GLN A 129 -11.78 -14.02 -16.01
C GLN A 129 -13.27 -13.71 -15.99
N THR A 130 -13.68 -12.61 -15.38
CA THR A 130 -15.10 -12.18 -15.35
C THR A 130 -15.60 -11.83 -16.75
N LEU A 131 -14.72 -11.44 -17.65
CA LEU A 131 -15.03 -11.13 -19.04
C LEU A 131 -14.87 -12.33 -19.98
N PHE A 132 -15.01 -13.56 -19.48
CA PHE A 132 -14.87 -14.81 -20.24
C PHE A 132 -13.48 -15.03 -20.82
N ASN A 133 -12.45 -14.68 -20.05
CA ASN A 133 -11.03 -14.84 -20.37
C ASN A 133 -10.52 -14.04 -21.58
N THR A 134 -11.23 -13.02 -22.01
CA THR A 134 -10.77 -12.12 -23.08
C THR A 134 -11.21 -10.68 -22.84
N VAL A 135 -10.39 -9.73 -23.24
CA VAL A 135 -10.71 -8.29 -23.29
C VAL A 135 -10.86 -7.78 -24.72
N THR A 136 -10.67 -8.64 -25.71
CA THR A 136 -10.74 -8.31 -27.12
C THR A 136 -12.14 -7.78 -27.48
N ALA A 137 -12.17 -6.66 -28.19
CA ALA A 137 -13.40 -5.95 -28.60
C ALA A 137 -14.32 -5.51 -27.44
N LYS A 138 -13.85 -5.53 -26.18
CA LYS A 138 -14.62 -5.06 -25.03
C LYS A 138 -14.23 -3.64 -24.64
N ARG A 139 -15.21 -2.87 -24.20
CA ARG A 139 -15.02 -1.51 -23.68
C ARG A 139 -15.05 -1.57 -22.16
N LEU A 140 -13.97 -1.16 -21.53
CA LEU A 140 -13.83 -1.08 -20.08
C LEU A 140 -13.71 0.39 -19.68
N ALA A 141 -14.60 0.86 -18.79
CA ALA A 141 -14.51 2.18 -18.22
C ALA A 141 -13.85 2.09 -16.83
N LEU A 142 -12.75 2.80 -16.64
CA LEU A 142 -12.10 2.95 -15.34
C LEU A 142 -12.48 4.31 -14.76
N LEU A 143 -13.17 4.31 -13.63
CA LEU A 143 -13.63 5.50 -12.96
C LEU A 143 -12.66 5.91 -11.85
N GLY A 144 -11.97 7.04 -12.05
CA GLY A 144 -11.00 7.61 -11.12
C GLY A 144 -9.57 7.11 -11.35
N PHE A 145 -8.64 8.07 -11.33
CA PHE A 145 -7.21 7.82 -11.59
C PHE A 145 -6.31 8.25 -10.42
N ALA A 146 -6.86 8.97 -9.44
CA ALA A 146 -6.11 9.35 -8.25
C ALA A 146 -5.74 8.13 -7.41
N PHE A 147 -4.59 8.17 -6.73
CA PHE A 147 -4.15 7.06 -5.89
C PHE A 147 -4.98 6.89 -4.60
N LYS A 148 -5.70 7.91 -4.20
CA LYS A 148 -6.64 7.90 -3.07
C LYS A 148 -7.74 8.95 -3.26
N LYS A 149 -8.75 8.89 -2.38
CA LYS A 149 -9.82 9.88 -2.27
C LYS A 149 -9.30 11.29 -1.97
N ASP A 150 -10.02 12.29 -2.42
CA ASP A 150 -9.81 13.72 -2.14
C ASP A 150 -8.42 14.26 -2.57
N THR A 151 -7.87 13.77 -3.68
CA THR A 151 -6.64 14.28 -4.30
C THR A 151 -6.68 14.13 -5.81
N GLY A 152 -5.97 15.00 -6.53
CA GLY A 152 -5.70 14.88 -7.96
C GLY A 152 -4.39 14.13 -8.28
N ASP A 153 -3.67 13.63 -7.27
CA ASP A 153 -2.38 12.97 -7.46
C ASP A 153 -2.57 11.55 -8.02
N THR A 154 -2.02 11.31 -9.21
CA THR A 154 -2.11 10.03 -9.93
C THR A 154 -0.82 9.21 -9.86
N ARG A 155 0.22 9.69 -9.16
CA ARG A 155 1.50 8.99 -9.10
C ARG A 155 1.35 7.62 -8.46
N GLU A 156 1.92 6.60 -9.10
CA GLU A 156 1.86 5.20 -8.66
C GLU A 156 0.42 4.71 -8.38
N SER A 157 -0.56 5.31 -9.06
CA SER A 157 -1.96 4.91 -8.87
C SER A 157 -2.18 3.46 -9.32
N PRO A 158 -2.85 2.62 -8.51
CA PRO A 158 -3.25 1.28 -8.91
C PRO A 158 -4.11 1.25 -10.17
N ALA A 159 -4.87 2.30 -10.44
CA ALA A 159 -5.68 2.46 -11.65
C ALA A 159 -4.82 2.46 -12.92
N ILE A 160 -3.70 3.19 -12.91
CA ILE A 160 -2.75 3.22 -14.04
C ILE A 160 -2.10 1.84 -14.24
N SER A 161 -1.72 1.19 -13.14
CA SER A 161 -1.15 -0.15 -13.17
C SER A 161 -2.14 -1.16 -13.78
N LEU A 162 -3.42 -1.08 -13.38
CA LEU A 162 -4.49 -1.90 -13.93
C LEU A 162 -4.65 -1.69 -15.44
N CYS A 163 -4.69 -0.44 -15.92
CA CYS A 163 -4.75 -0.15 -17.35
C CYS A 163 -3.58 -0.76 -18.11
N LYS A 164 -2.37 -0.66 -17.57
CA LYS A 164 -1.18 -1.26 -18.19
C LYS A 164 -1.31 -2.78 -18.27
N HIS A 165 -1.70 -3.45 -17.20
CA HIS A 165 -1.90 -4.90 -17.21
C HIS A 165 -2.95 -5.36 -18.23
N LEU A 166 -4.10 -4.69 -18.29
CA LEU A 166 -5.15 -5.04 -19.25
C LEU A 166 -4.75 -4.75 -20.69
N SER A 167 -3.98 -3.70 -20.97
CA SER A 167 -3.44 -3.39 -22.29
C SER A 167 -2.42 -4.43 -22.76
N LEU A 168 -1.54 -4.89 -21.86
CA LEU A 168 -0.54 -5.92 -22.19
C LEU A 168 -1.18 -7.29 -22.49
N ILE A 169 -2.23 -7.66 -21.78
CA ILE A 169 -2.97 -8.90 -22.05
C ILE A 169 -3.56 -8.88 -23.46
N HIS A 170 -4.08 -7.74 -23.88
CA HIS A 170 -4.63 -7.59 -25.24
C HIS A 170 -3.57 -7.75 -26.36
N ILE A 171 -2.32 -7.37 -26.10
CA ILE A 171 -1.21 -7.51 -27.06
C ILE A 171 -0.70 -8.96 -27.12
N SER A 172 -0.89 -9.74 -26.09
CA SER A 172 -0.40 -11.12 -25.99
C SER A 172 -1.45 -12.19 -26.35
N GLU A 173 -2.68 -11.79 -26.64
CA GLU A 173 -3.69 -12.72 -27.20
C GLU A 173 -3.43 -12.94 -28.70
N PRO A 174 -3.34 -14.18 -29.18
CA PRO A 174 -3.15 -14.51 -30.58
C PRO A 174 -4.35 -14.15 -31.47
#